data_9e4389f49c8858b29cd4f90c846db9a1
#
_entry.id   9e4389f49c8858b29cd4f90c846db9a1
#
_cell.length_a   1.000
_cell.length_b   1.000
_cell.length_c   1.000
_cell.angle_alpha   90.00
_cell.angle_beta   90.00
_cell.angle_gamma   90.00
#
_symmetry.space_group_name_H-M   'P 1'
#
loop_
_entity.id
_entity.type
_entity.pdbx_description
1 polymer ?
#
loop_
_entity_poly.entity_id
_entity_poly.type
_entity_poly.pdbx_seq_one_letter_code
_entity_poly.pdbx_strand_id
1 'polypeptide(L)'
;MIQTTSIILDNVLDETSIDKINIALGQSSSKSTWYDLNDNHIYDNFCVSLINLAGRYIDLSSCIGYEFWTRDNTKPPDWHQDKDEKLADEGILKFPLCSIVYYSCVKSLLGGRLYVEDDIITPKTNRMIIFAAGARHYVEDFSGHRVSMLINPWDRYVSVN
;
A
#
# COMPACT_ATOMS: atom_id res chain seq x y z
N MET A 1 6.92 24.10 10.62
CA MET A 1 6.01 23.54 9.58
C MET A 1 5.94 22.06 9.84
N ILE A 2 4.76 21.54 10.18
CA ILE A 2 4.54 20.09 10.28
C ILE A 2 4.56 19.60 8.84
N GLN A 3 5.60 18.88 8.49
CA GLN A 3 5.67 18.22 7.18
C GLN A 3 4.68 17.07 7.24
N THR A 4 3.55 17.18 6.54
CA THR A 4 2.58 16.08 6.42
C THR A 4 3.31 14.87 5.85
N THR A 5 3.39 13.81 6.63
CA THR A 5 4.05 12.56 6.23
C THR A 5 3.19 11.77 5.26
N SER A 6 1.89 12.06 5.20
CA SER A 6 0.91 11.30 4.43
C SER A 6 0.08 12.18 3.51
N ILE A 7 -0.20 11.68 2.31
CA ILE A 7 -1.14 12.26 1.34
C ILE A 7 -2.35 11.35 1.30
N ILE A 8 -3.54 11.90 1.48
CA ILE A 8 -4.81 11.16 1.52
C ILE A 8 -5.67 11.61 0.34
N LEU A 9 -6.05 10.66 -0.50
CA LEU A 9 -6.89 10.89 -1.67
C LEU A 9 -8.13 10.00 -1.59
N ASP A 10 -9.31 10.59 -1.78
CA ASP A 10 -10.59 9.88 -1.80
C ASP A 10 -11.14 9.75 -3.23
N ASN A 11 -11.94 8.73 -3.44
CA ASN A 11 -12.62 8.47 -4.72
C ASN A 11 -11.66 8.38 -5.92
N VAL A 12 -10.55 7.67 -5.73
CA VAL A 12 -9.45 7.63 -6.72
C VAL A 12 -9.73 6.73 -7.93
N LEU A 13 -10.61 5.75 -7.80
CA LEU A 13 -11.02 4.84 -8.88
C LEU A 13 -12.53 4.93 -9.11
N ASP A 14 -12.98 4.59 -10.33
CA ASP A 14 -14.40 4.44 -10.63
C ASP A 14 -14.99 3.17 -10.02
N GLU A 15 -16.32 3.11 -9.87
CA GLU A 15 -17.03 1.98 -9.26
C GLU A 15 -16.77 0.67 -10.00
N THR A 16 -16.71 0.68 -11.33
CA THR A 16 -16.45 -0.50 -12.13
C THR A 16 -15.07 -1.08 -11.84
N SER A 17 -14.07 -0.22 -11.67
CA SER A 17 -12.70 -0.63 -11.30
C SER A 17 -12.66 -1.22 -9.90
N ILE A 18 -13.37 -0.63 -8.93
CA ILE A 18 -13.48 -1.15 -7.56
C ILE A 18 -14.12 -2.53 -7.56
N ASP A 19 -15.21 -2.72 -8.28
CA ASP A 19 -15.90 -4.02 -8.37
C ASP A 19 -14.98 -5.09 -8.97
N LYS A 20 -14.24 -4.77 -10.03
CA LYS A 20 -13.26 -5.68 -10.62
C LYS A 20 -12.15 -6.06 -9.65
N ILE A 21 -11.62 -5.08 -8.89
CA ILE A 21 -10.62 -5.33 -7.86
C ILE A 21 -11.17 -6.26 -6.79
N ASN A 22 -12.35 -5.99 -6.27
CA ASN A 22 -12.96 -6.79 -5.21
C ASN A 22 -13.27 -8.23 -5.65
N ILE A 23 -13.66 -8.42 -6.90
CA ILE A 23 -13.83 -9.76 -7.49
C ILE A 23 -12.48 -10.48 -7.61
N ALA A 24 -11.46 -9.79 -8.12
CA ALA A 24 -10.14 -10.37 -8.37
C ALA A 24 -9.39 -10.72 -7.08
N LEU A 25 -9.45 -9.85 -6.06
CA LEU A 25 -8.79 -10.06 -4.78
C LEU A 25 -9.47 -11.14 -3.93
N GLY A 26 -10.78 -11.31 -4.11
CA GLY A 26 -11.56 -12.10 -3.17
C GLY A 26 -11.47 -11.52 -1.76
N GLN A 27 -11.51 -12.40 -0.75
CA GLN A 27 -11.45 -12.00 0.66
C GLN A 27 -10.21 -12.55 1.39
N SER A 28 -9.11 -12.75 0.67
CA SER A 28 -7.91 -13.36 1.24
C SER A 28 -6.72 -12.40 1.25
N SER A 29 -5.91 -12.51 2.29
CA SER A 29 -4.59 -11.90 2.32
C SER A 29 -3.66 -12.63 1.35
N SER A 30 -2.75 -11.91 0.73
CA SER A 30 -1.71 -12.46 -0.12
C SER A 30 -0.32 -12.20 0.45
N LYS A 31 0.65 -13.02 0.02
CA LYS A 31 2.06 -12.71 0.25
C LYS A 31 2.50 -11.58 -0.66
N SER A 32 3.56 -10.86 -0.25
CA SER A 32 4.21 -9.89 -1.10
C SER A 32 4.76 -10.57 -2.36
N THR A 33 4.54 -9.95 -3.51
CA THR A 33 5.01 -10.43 -4.82
C THR A 33 5.62 -9.25 -5.57
N TRP A 34 6.74 -9.50 -6.24
CA TRP A 34 7.37 -8.51 -7.11
C TRP A 34 6.75 -8.52 -8.51
N TYR A 35 6.55 -7.33 -9.06
CA TYR A 35 6.15 -7.13 -10.45
C TYR A 35 7.00 -6.01 -11.08
N ASP A 36 7.48 -6.24 -12.29
CA ASP A 36 8.06 -5.18 -13.11
C ASP A 36 6.93 -4.26 -13.63
N LEU A 37 7.23 -2.99 -13.86
CA LEU A 37 6.21 -2.01 -14.27
C LEU A 37 5.45 -2.36 -15.56
N ASN A 38 5.99 -3.26 -16.38
CA ASN A 38 5.41 -3.67 -17.64
C ASN A 38 4.92 -5.13 -17.64
N ASP A 39 4.84 -5.75 -16.47
CA ASP A 39 4.27 -7.09 -16.35
C ASP A 39 2.77 -7.07 -16.57
N ASN A 40 2.26 -7.92 -17.44
CA ASN A 40 0.83 -8.05 -17.71
C ASN A 40 0.21 -9.09 -16.77
N HIS A 41 -0.03 -8.73 -15.52
CA HIS A 41 -0.78 -9.57 -14.59
C HIS A 41 -2.16 -8.98 -14.27
N ILE A 42 -3.03 -9.76 -13.64
CA ILE A 42 -4.43 -9.37 -13.41
C ILE A 42 -4.61 -8.07 -12.63
N TYR A 43 -3.64 -7.72 -11.78
CA TYR A 43 -3.69 -6.50 -10.94
C TYR A 43 -2.86 -5.34 -11.50
N ASP A 44 -2.10 -5.56 -12.58
CA ASP A 44 -1.15 -4.58 -13.10
C ASP A 44 -1.79 -3.25 -13.43
N ASN A 45 -2.90 -3.27 -14.15
CA ASN A 45 -3.62 -2.04 -14.53
C ASN A 45 -4.03 -1.19 -13.30
N PHE A 46 -4.44 -1.82 -12.22
CA PHE A 46 -4.86 -1.11 -11.00
C PHE A 46 -3.65 -0.59 -10.23
N CYS A 47 -2.63 -1.42 -10.02
CA CYS A 47 -1.41 -1.05 -9.34
C CYS A 47 -0.68 0.08 -10.07
N VAL A 48 -0.50 -0.05 -11.39
CA VAL A 48 0.14 0.98 -12.22
C VAL A 48 -0.68 2.28 -12.22
N SER A 49 -2.01 2.22 -12.25
CA SER A 49 -2.86 3.41 -12.15
C SER A 49 -2.66 4.13 -10.82
N LEU A 50 -2.56 3.41 -9.70
CA LEU A 50 -2.32 3.98 -8.38
C LEU A 50 -0.90 4.53 -8.26
N ILE A 51 0.11 3.85 -8.83
CA ILE A 51 1.49 4.33 -8.89
C ILE A 51 1.57 5.63 -9.72
N ASN A 52 0.93 5.68 -10.87
CA ASN A 52 0.88 6.88 -11.70
C ASN A 52 0.20 8.07 -10.99
N LEU A 53 -0.85 7.79 -10.21
CA LEU A 53 -1.50 8.82 -9.40
C LEU A 53 -0.55 9.31 -8.30
N ALA A 54 0.15 8.41 -7.61
CA ALA A 54 1.16 8.77 -6.61
C ALA A 54 2.29 9.62 -7.20
N GLY A 55 2.68 9.34 -8.45
CA GLY A 55 3.70 10.09 -9.19
C GLY A 55 3.38 11.57 -9.42
N ARG A 56 2.14 12.00 -9.20
CA ARG A 56 1.77 13.43 -9.21
C ARG A 56 2.19 14.17 -7.93
N TYR A 57 2.52 13.45 -6.89
CA TYR A 57 2.82 13.97 -5.55
C TYR A 57 4.24 13.65 -5.10
N ILE A 58 4.80 12.55 -5.57
CA ILE A 58 6.13 12.04 -5.22
C ILE A 58 6.87 11.71 -6.52
N ASP A 59 8.15 12.01 -6.58
CA ASP A 59 8.98 11.64 -7.74
C ASP A 59 9.17 10.11 -7.80
N LEU A 60 8.50 9.48 -8.75
CA LEU A 60 8.59 8.05 -9.05
C LEU A 60 9.24 7.78 -10.41
N SER A 61 9.98 8.74 -10.97
CA SER A 61 10.61 8.61 -12.31
C SER A 61 11.65 7.49 -12.38
N SER A 62 12.25 7.13 -11.25
CA SER A 62 13.22 6.02 -11.15
C SER A 62 12.58 4.66 -10.88
N CYS A 63 11.25 4.57 -10.75
CA CYS A 63 10.57 3.32 -10.45
C CYS A 63 10.73 2.32 -11.59
N ILE A 64 11.19 1.09 -11.26
CA ILE A 64 11.33 -0.01 -12.21
C ILE A 64 10.34 -1.14 -11.99
N GLY A 65 9.75 -1.19 -10.80
CA GLY A 65 8.81 -2.23 -10.42
C GLY A 65 8.25 -1.97 -9.03
N TYR A 66 7.47 -2.90 -8.53
CA TYR A 66 6.82 -2.74 -7.24
C TYR A 66 6.56 -4.08 -6.56
N GLU A 67 6.54 -4.05 -5.24
CA GLU A 67 5.94 -5.11 -4.44
C GLU A 67 4.45 -4.85 -4.30
N PHE A 68 3.66 -5.92 -4.33
CA PHE A 68 2.23 -5.89 -4.14
C PHE A 68 1.78 -7.02 -3.21
N TRP A 69 0.92 -6.69 -2.26
CA TRP A 69 0.19 -7.67 -1.45
C TRP A 69 -1.15 -7.12 -0.98
N THR A 70 -1.99 -8.00 -0.47
CA THR A 70 -3.31 -7.65 0.05
C THR A 70 -3.43 -8.06 1.51
N ARG A 71 -4.22 -7.31 2.25
CA ARG A 71 -4.62 -7.63 3.63
C ARG A 71 -6.13 -7.55 3.78
N ASP A 72 -6.69 -8.56 4.38
CA ASP A 72 -8.09 -8.62 4.75
C ASP A 72 -8.26 -8.41 6.27
N ASN A 73 -9.06 -9.25 6.92
CA ASN A 73 -9.35 -9.18 8.36
C ASN A 73 -8.27 -9.80 9.27
N THR A 74 -7.08 -10.08 8.75
CA THR A 74 -5.99 -10.61 9.56
C THR A 74 -5.39 -9.55 10.47
N LYS A 75 -4.83 -9.98 11.61
CA LYS A 75 -4.16 -9.09 12.54
C LYS A 75 -3.03 -8.34 11.82
N PRO A 76 -3.06 -7.00 11.84
CA PRO A 76 -2.00 -6.21 11.22
C PRO A 76 -0.69 -6.33 12.03
N PRO A 77 0.46 -6.10 11.38
CA PRO A 77 1.73 -6.02 12.08
C PRO A 77 1.76 -4.79 13.01
N ASP A 78 2.60 -4.88 14.04
CA ASP A 78 2.93 -3.78 14.93
C ASP A 78 3.77 -2.70 14.19
N TRP A 79 4.24 -1.68 14.90
CA TRP A 79 5.08 -0.62 14.34
C TRP A 79 6.24 -1.16 13.53
N HIS A 80 6.32 -0.80 12.26
CA HIS A 80 7.35 -1.23 11.33
C HIS A 80 7.61 -0.16 10.26
N GLN A 81 8.61 -0.43 9.43
CA GLN A 81 8.93 0.31 8.21
C GLN A 81 8.95 -0.68 7.05
N ASP A 82 8.38 -0.29 5.92
CA ASP A 82 8.56 -1.05 4.69
C ASP A 82 10.01 -0.89 4.22
N LYS A 83 10.70 -1.98 4.02
CA LYS A 83 12.12 -2.01 3.66
C LYS A 83 12.47 -3.28 2.90
N ASP A 84 13.62 -3.31 2.26
CA ASP A 84 14.20 -4.54 1.73
C ASP A 84 14.69 -5.40 2.90
N GLU A 85 13.91 -6.44 3.24
CA GLU A 85 14.20 -7.29 4.40
C GLU A 85 15.51 -8.04 4.25
N LYS A 86 15.85 -8.49 3.03
CA LYS A 86 17.10 -9.20 2.78
C LYS A 86 18.31 -8.31 3.02
N LEU A 87 18.30 -7.09 2.53
CA LEU A 87 19.39 -6.13 2.80
C LEU A 87 19.42 -5.71 4.26
N ALA A 88 18.27 -5.59 4.92
CA ALA A 88 18.18 -5.26 6.34
C ALA A 88 18.84 -6.33 7.21
N ASP A 89 18.70 -7.61 6.87
CA ASP A 89 19.40 -8.73 7.54
C ASP A 89 20.92 -8.62 7.38
N GLU A 90 21.41 -7.99 6.33
CA GLU A 90 22.82 -7.68 6.10
C GLU A 90 23.28 -6.34 6.74
N GLY A 91 22.37 -5.68 7.47
CA GLY A 91 22.63 -4.38 8.12
C GLY A 91 22.51 -3.18 7.19
N ILE A 92 21.93 -3.34 6.01
CA ILE A 92 21.74 -2.29 5.00
C ILE A 92 20.27 -1.90 4.93
N LEU A 93 19.93 -0.67 5.31
CA LEU A 93 18.57 -0.16 5.22
C LEU A 93 18.31 0.45 3.84
N LYS A 94 17.34 -0.13 3.13
CA LYS A 94 16.80 0.37 1.88
C LYS A 94 15.28 0.38 1.93
N PHE A 95 14.70 1.49 1.51
CA PHE A 95 13.26 1.74 1.56
C PHE A 95 12.70 1.84 0.14
N PRO A 96 11.38 1.57 -0.05
CA PRO A 96 10.72 1.87 -1.32
C PRO A 96 10.74 3.38 -1.60
N LEU A 97 10.42 3.78 -2.81
CA LEU A 97 10.29 5.21 -3.18
C LEU A 97 9.18 5.91 -2.39
N CYS A 98 8.11 5.18 -2.11
CA CYS A 98 7.04 5.53 -1.17
C CYS A 98 6.29 4.25 -0.81
N SER A 99 5.37 4.35 0.15
CA SER A 99 4.39 3.29 0.42
C SER A 99 2.99 3.77 0.05
N ILE A 100 2.22 2.91 -0.61
CA ILE A 100 0.85 3.17 -1.01
C ILE A 100 -0.07 2.16 -0.35
N VAL A 101 -1.11 2.65 0.33
CA VAL A 101 -2.21 1.84 0.86
C VAL A 101 -3.50 2.26 0.17
N TYR A 102 -4.21 1.32 -0.42
CA TYR A 102 -5.51 1.55 -1.03
C TYR A 102 -6.56 0.63 -0.41
N TYR A 103 -7.67 1.20 0.03
CA TYR A 103 -8.79 0.44 0.56
C TYR A 103 -9.85 0.19 -0.52
N SER A 104 -9.94 -1.05 -0.97
CA SER A 104 -10.95 -1.44 -1.98
C SER A 104 -12.32 -1.70 -1.35
N CYS A 105 -12.38 -2.06 -0.09
CA CYS A 105 -13.62 -2.33 0.63
C CYS A 105 -13.46 -2.06 2.12
N VAL A 106 -14.38 -1.29 2.69
CA VAL A 106 -14.49 -1.05 4.13
C VAL A 106 -15.97 -1.12 4.51
N LYS A 107 -16.35 -2.05 5.42
CA LYS A 107 -17.74 -2.25 5.86
C LYS A 107 -17.80 -2.50 7.36
N SER A 108 -18.66 -1.77 8.05
CA SER A 108 -18.93 -1.95 9.49
C SER A 108 -17.65 -2.05 10.33
N LEU A 109 -16.66 -1.21 10.01
CA LEU A 109 -15.35 -1.24 10.63
C LEU A 109 -15.35 -0.43 11.94
N LEU A 110 -14.84 -1.06 13.01
CA LEU A 110 -14.51 -0.42 14.29
C LEU A 110 -13.01 -0.58 14.51
N GLY A 111 -12.29 0.54 14.71
CA GLY A 111 -10.83 0.55 14.76
C GLY A 111 -10.20 0.47 13.38
N GLY A 112 -9.03 -0.11 13.27
CA GLY A 112 -8.31 -0.32 12.01
C GLY A 112 -7.69 0.94 11.42
N ARG A 113 -7.56 2.02 12.21
CA ARG A 113 -6.87 3.25 11.75
C ARG A 113 -5.42 2.94 11.43
N LEU A 114 -4.96 3.54 10.36
CA LEU A 114 -3.54 3.52 9.98
C LEU A 114 -2.84 4.69 10.66
N TYR A 115 -1.81 4.38 11.39
CA TYR A 115 -0.89 5.36 11.99
C TYR A 115 0.37 5.41 11.13
N VAL A 116 0.75 6.60 10.70
CA VAL A 116 1.98 6.85 9.95
C VAL A 116 2.68 8.01 10.63
N GLU A 117 3.77 7.73 11.35
CA GLU A 117 4.40 8.68 12.27
C GLU A 117 3.35 9.33 13.18
N ASP A 118 3.12 10.64 13.08
CA ASP A 118 2.13 11.38 13.85
C ASP A 118 0.74 11.47 13.19
N ASP A 119 0.59 10.97 11.95
CA ASP A 119 -0.68 10.98 11.24
C ASP A 119 -1.57 9.82 11.68
N ILE A 120 -2.87 10.07 11.84
CA ILE A 120 -3.90 9.07 12.16
C ILE A 120 -4.94 9.07 11.05
N ILE A 121 -5.05 7.97 10.32
CA ILE A 121 -5.85 7.89 9.10
C ILE A 121 -6.93 6.83 9.24
N THR A 122 -8.19 7.25 9.09
CA THR A 122 -9.33 6.34 9.12
C THR A 122 -9.49 5.63 7.77
N PRO A 123 -9.62 4.30 7.74
CA PRO A 123 -9.93 3.56 6.52
C PRO A 123 -11.28 3.99 5.92
N LYS A 124 -11.34 4.08 4.61
CA LYS A 124 -12.55 4.38 3.85
C LYS A 124 -12.46 3.72 2.48
N THR A 125 -13.55 3.13 2.01
CA THR A 125 -13.60 2.55 0.65
C THR A 125 -13.20 3.59 -0.39
N ASN A 126 -12.38 3.20 -1.35
CA ASN A 126 -11.84 4.04 -2.41
C ASN A 126 -10.96 5.20 -1.92
N ARG A 127 -10.27 4.98 -0.80
CA ARG A 127 -9.24 5.89 -0.25
C ARG A 127 -7.86 5.33 -0.53
N MET A 128 -7.00 6.19 -1.04
CA MET A 128 -5.58 5.95 -1.23
C MET A 128 -4.78 6.81 -0.27
N ILE A 129 -3.79 6.20 0.37
CA ILE A 129 -2.83 6.88 1.23
C ILE A 129 -1.45 6.68 0.64
N ILE A 130 -0.68 7.76 0.55
CA ILE A 130 0.71 7.74 0.10
C ILE A 130 1.55 8.32 1.23
N PHE A 131 2.59 7.62 1.66
CA PHE A 131 3.49 8.14 2.68
C PHE A 131 4.97 7.90 2.33
N ALA A 132 5.82 8.70 2.96
CA ALA A 132 7.23 8.80 2.62
C ALA A 132 7.97 7.47 2.85
N ALA A 133 9.02 7.27 2.08
CA ALA A 133 9.97 6.18 2.24
C ALA A 133 10.48 6.10 3.69
N GLY A 134 10.44 4.91 4.27
CA GLY A 134 10.93 4.67 5.63
C GLY A 134 10.07 5.22 6.76
N ALA A 135 8.89 5.79 6.50
CA ALA A 135 7.98 6.21 7.56
C ALA A 135 7.52 5.02 8.40
N ARG A 136 7.59 5.16 9.71
CA ARG A 136 7.10 4.14 10.65
C ARG A 136 5.59 4.15 10.67
N HIS A 137 4.99 2.99 10.60
CA HIS A 137 3.54 2.87 10.57
C HIS A 137 3.05 1.58 11.24
N TYR A 138 1.79 1.59 11.64
CA TYR A 138 1.07 0.41 12.10
C TYR A 138 -0.43 0.58 11.90
N VAL A 139 -1.16 -0.51 12.01
CA VAL A 139 -2.63 -0.51 11.99
C VAL A 139 -3.12 -0.99 13.35
N GLU A 140 -4.03 -0.24 13.97
CA GLU A 140 -4.65 -0.66 15.23
C GLU A 140 -5.54 -1.89 15.03
N ASP A 141 -5.78 -2.62 16.11
CA ASP A 141 -6.73 -3.74 16.11
C ASP A 141 -8.13 -3.27 15.66
N PHE A 142 -8.85 -4.15 14.99
CA PHE A 142 -10.16 -3.81 14.45
C PHE A 142 -11.13 -5.00 14.44
N SER A 143 -12.41 -4.67 14.34
CA SER A 143 -13.49 -5.60 13.99
C SER A 143 -14.27 -5.05 12.79
N GLY A 144 -14.97 -5.92 12.08
CA GLY A 144 -15.63 -5.58 10.83
C GLY A 144 -14.82 -6.04 9.62
N HIS A 145 -15.07 -5.46 8.46
CA HIS A 145 -14.47 -5.90 7.22
C HIS A 145 -13.70 -4.76 6.54
N ARG A 146 -12.46 -5.04 6.16
CA ARG A 146 -11.67 -4.19 5.27
C ARG A 146 -10.79 -5.04 4.36
N VAL A 147 -10.57 -4.55 3.15
CA VAL A 147 -9.57 -5.08 2.22
C VAL A 147 -8.66 -3.93 1.82
N SER A 148 -7.38 -4.10 2.02
CA SER A 148 -6.36 -3.15 1.60
C SER A 148 -5.40 -3.76 0.58
N MET A 149 -5.04 -2.97 -0.41
CA MET A 149 -3.96 -3.23 -1.34
C MET A 149 -2.75 -2.41 -0.88
N LEU A 150 -1.62 -3.05 -0.79
CA LEU A 150 -0.36 -2.43 -0.39
C LEU A 150 0.60 -2.52 -1.58
N ILE A 151 1.14 -1.37 -1.97
CA ILE A 151 1.99 -1.22 -3.14
C ILE A 151 3.21 -0.41 -2.75
N ASN A 152 4.38 -1.00 -2.91
CA ASN A 152 5.66 -0.33 -2.67
C ASN A 152 6.44 -0.21 -3.97
N PRO A 153 6.46 0.98 -4.61
CA PRO A 153 7.29 1.24 -5.79
C PRO A 153 8.78 1.28 -5.42
N TRP A 154 9.61 0.69 -6.27
CA TRP A 154 11.06 0.60 -6.07
C TRP A 154 11.87 1.04 -7.29
N ASP A 155 13.05 1.60 -7.03
CA ASP A 155 14.07 1.90 -8.04
C ASP A 155 15.02 0.73 -8.33
N ARG A 156 14.78 -0.42 -7.72
CA ARG A 156 15.57 -1.65 -7.81
C ARG A 156 14.69 -2.87 -7.63
N TYR A 157 15.19 -4.01 -8.09
CA TYR A 157 14.60 -5.30 -7.75
C TYR A 157 14.75 -5.60 -6.26
N VAL A 158 13.69 -6.08 -5.65
CA VAL A 158 13.63 -6.55 -4.26
C VAL A 158 13.21 -8.00 -4.23
N SER A 159 13.97 -8.83 -3.52
CA SER A 159 13.61 -10.22 -3.30
C SER A 159 12.50 -10.30 -2.26
N VAL A 160 11.32 -10.70 -2.68
CA VAL A 160 10.16 -10.94 -1.80
C VAL A 160 10.14 -12.40 -1.36
N ASN A 161 9.94 -12.63 -0.05
CA ASN A 161 9.84 -13.97 0.56
C ASN A 161 8.38 -14.39 0.78
#